data_54a3b3f8855b65cac08fc3df8727c647
#
_entry.id   54a3b3f8855b65cac08fc3df8727c647
#
_cell.length_a   1.000
_cell.length_b   1.000
_cell.length_c   1.000
_cell.angle_alpha   90.00
_cell.angle_beta   90.00
_cell.angle_gamma   90.00
#
_symmetry.space_group_name_H-M   'P 1'
#
loop_
_entity.id
_entity.type
_entity.pdbx_description
1 polymer ?
#
loop_
_entity_poly.entity_id
_entity_poly.type
_entity_poly.pdbx_seq_one_letter_code
_entity_poly.pdbx_strand_id
1 'polypeptide(L)'
;VTGVLEEEARTLNPAFMTFQIRKRPYVYLKWAQSADGFMDVRREDATESPVLLSSAETLRRVHRLRSEVAAIMVGTRTALLDNPSLTVRHWAGQSPVRVVLDRTLKLPAGSHLLDGMVRTLVFTAAEVESRPNVEYVQIDFEQEVLPQVLQYLYEQNLNSLMVEGGAGLLDSFLDAGLWDEAWVETAPAVLGAGVKAPAVPGVLTGTEQRHGHLLETWKQKV
;
A
#
# COMPACT_ATOMS: atom_id res chain seq x y z
N VAL A 1 -16.25 -33.40 -13.27
CA VAL A 1 -14.92 -33.70 -12.70
C VAL A 1 -14.44 -32.46 -12.00
N THR A 2 -14.20 -32.51 -10.70
CA THR A 2 -13.60 -31.43 -9.90
C THR A 2 -12.08 -31.62 -9.87
N GLY A 3 -11.30 -30.51 -9.70
CA GLY A 3 -9.86 -30.53 -9.57
C GLY A 3 -9.07 -30.52 -10.89
N VAL A 4 -9.73 -30.33 -12.05
CA VAL A 4 -9.02 -30.14 -13.31
C VAL A 4 -8.42 -28.74 -13.37
N LEU A 5 -7.10 -28.62 -13.58
CA LEU A 5 -6.35 -27.37 -13.62
C LEU A 5 -6.55 -26.53 -12.33
N GLU A 6 -6.65 -27.16 -11.18
CA GLU A 6 -6.93 -26.46 -9.92
C GLU A 6 -5.85 -25.46 -9.55
N GLU A 7 -4.58 -25.79 -9.76
CA GLU A 7 -3.43 -24.92 -9.51
C GLU A 7 -3.49 -23.68 -10.40
N GLU A 8 -3.71 -23.87 -11.70
CA GLU A 8 -3.85 -22.77 -12.66
C GLU A 8 -5.09 -21.91 -12.37
N ALA A 9 -6.20 -22.55 -11.98
CA ALA A 9 -7.44 -21.84 -11.61
C ALA A 9 -7.23 -20.94 -10.38
N ARG A 10 -6.43 -21.37 -9.40
CA ARG A 10 -6.08 -20.57 -8.22
C ARG A 10 -5.27 -19.32 -8.59
N THR A 11 -4.47 -19.36 -9.65
CA THR A 11 -3.65 -18.23 -10.11
C THR A 11 -4.45 -17.19 -10.90
N LEU A 12 -5.63 -17.52 -11.44
CA LEU A 12 -6.46 -16.61 -12.23
C LEU A 12 -7.06 -15.46 -11.39
N ASN A 13 -7.38 -15.71 -10.13
CA ASN A 13 -7.94 -14.69 -9.24
C ASN A 13 -7.36 -14.85 -7.82
N PRO A 14 -6.08 -14.49 -7.62
CA PRO A 14 -5.40 -14.68 -6.36
C PRO A 14 -6.03 -13.87 -5.22
N ALA A 15 -6.58 -12.69 -5.52
CA ALA A 15 -7.26 -11.87 -4.52
C ALA A 15 -8.52 -12.57 -3.98
N PHE A 16 -9.35 -13.12 -4.86
CA PHE A 16 -10.52 -13.90 -4.45
C PHE A 16 -10.11 -15.13 -3.62
N MET A 17 -9.11 -15.87 -4.07
CA MET A 17 -8.66 -17.09 -3.37
C MET A 17 -8.10 -16.78 -1.98
N THR A 18 -7.26 -15.75 -1.85
CA THR A 18 -6.73 -15.32 -0.55
C THR A 18 -7.87 -14.87 0.37
N PHE A 19 -8.80 -14.08 -0.14
CA PHE A 19 -9.94 -13.58 0.63
C PHE A 19 -10.81 -14.72 1.17
N GLN A 20 -11.09 -15.75 0.35
CA GLN A 20 -11.93 -16.88 0.76
C GLN A 20 -11.19 -17.84 1.70
N ILE A 21 -9.91 -18.12 1.46
CA ILE A 21 -9.14 -19.14 2.19
C ILE A 21 -8.49 -18.56 3.44
N ARG A 22 -7.79 -17.41 3.30
CA ARG A 22 -7.02 -16.79 4.40
C ARG A 22 -7.82 -15.79 5.22
N LYS A 23 -9.07 -15.49 4.81
CA LYS A 23 -9.98 -14.55 5.50
C LYS A 23 -9.35 -13.17 5.70
N ARG A 24 -8.58 -12.71 4.72
CA ARG A 24 -7.98 -11.39 4.65
C ARG A 24 -7.87 -10.90 3.21
N PRO A 25 -7.71 -9.58 2.99
CA PRO A 25 -7.37 -9.06 1.66
C PRO A 25 -6.08 -9.67 1.10
N TYR A 26 -6.00 -9.74 -0.23
CA TYR A 26 -4.74 -9.93 -0.94
C TYR A 26 -3.93 -8.63 -0.85
N VAL A 27 -2.69 -8.69 -0.39
CA VAL A 27 -1.88 -7.52 -0.09
C VAL A 27 -0.79 -7.33 -1.13
N TYR A 28 -0.88 -6.20 -1.85
CA TYR A 28 0.16 -5.69 -2.73
C TYR A 28 1.02 -4.67 -1.98
N LEU A 29 2.32 -4.87 -1.91
CA LEU A 29 3.27 -3.86 -1.46
C LEU A 29 3.86 -3.17 -2.68
N LYS A 30 3.90 -1.83 -2.70
CA LYS A 30 4.49 -1.10 -3.82
C LYS A 30 5.35 0.06 -3.35
N TRP A 31 6.57 0.14 -3.85
CA TRP A 31 7.42 1.31 -3.67
C TRP A 31 8.33 1.56 -4.86
N ALA A 32 8.94 2.74 -4.89
CA ALA A 32 10.05 3.08 -5.77
C ALA A 32 11.28 3.36 -4.91
N GLN A 33 12.44 3.01 -5.43
CA GLN A 33 13.74 3.23 -4.78
C GLN A 33 14.78 3.71 -5.77
N SER A 34 15.82 4.37 -5.28
CA SER A 34 17.01 4.73 -6.03
C SER A 34 17.89 3.52 -6.31
N ALA A 35 18.87 3.65 -7.20
CA ALA A 35 19.81 2.58 -7.54
C ALA A 35 20.66 2.13 -6.32
N ASP A 36 20.84 3.00 -5.34
CA ASP A 36 21.53 2.72 -4.07
C ASP A 36 20.60 2.38 -2.91
N GLY A 37 19.30 2.10 -3.20
CA GLY A 37 18.36 1.48 -2.27
C GLY A 37 17.69 2.42 -1.27
N PHE A 38 17.40 3.67 -1.63
CA PHE A 38 16.66 4.62 -0.82
C PHE A 38 15.32 4.98 -1.47
N MET A 39 14.26 5.07 -0.67
CA MET A 39 12.90 5.46 -1.13
C MET A 39 12.73 6.97 -1.21
N ASP A 40 13.44 7.72 -0.39
CA ASP A 40 13.38 9.18 -0.30
C ASP A 40 14.60 9.71 0.47
N VAL A 41 14.83 11.00 0.43
CA VAL A 41 15.71 11.68 1.39
C VAL A 41 15.06 11.71 2.78
N ARG A 42 15.83 11.97 3.83
CA ARG A 42 15.22 12.18 5.15
C ARG A 42 14.65 13.59 5.20
N ARG A 43 13.32 13.67 5.23
CA ARG A 43 12.58 14.93 5.39
C ARG A 43 12.15 15.10 6.84
N GLU A 44 12.26 16.30 7.37
CA GLU A 44 11.81 16.62 8.73
C GLU A 44 10.33 16.98 8.75
N ASP A 45 9.85 17.69 7.73
CA ASP A 45 8.47 18.14 7.62
C ASP A 45 7.98 18.17 6.16
N ALA A 46 6.75 18.62 5.96
CA ALA A 46 6.06 18.66 4.67
C ALA A 46 6.50 19.82 3.75
N THR A 47 7.40 20.71 4.19
CA THR A 47 7.93 21.81 3.35
C THR A 47 8.94 21.31 2.33
N GLU A 48 9.56 20.18 2.63
CA GLU A 48 10.50 19.49 1.74
C GLU A 48 9.71 18.55 0.79
N SER A 49 9.91 18.72 -0.52
CA SER A 49 9.27 17.86 -1.51
C SER A 49 9.88 16.45 -1.52
N PRO A 50 9.06 15.39 -1.72
CA PRO A 50 9.58 14.04 -1.88
C PRO A 50 10.41 13.92 -3.17
N VAL A 51 11.39 13.01 -3.18
CA VAL A 51 12.12 12.66 -4.40
C VAL A 51 11.22 11.82 -5.31
N LEU A 52 11.03 12.29 -6.55
CA LEU A 52 10.23 11.58 -7.54
C LEU A 52 11.07 10.49 -8.23
N LEU A 53 10.98 9.27 -7.73
CA LEU A 53 11.72 8.11 -8.23
C LEU A 53 10.96 7.31 -9.30
N SER A 54 9.64 7.42 -9.37
CA SER A 54 8.84 6.69 -10.35
C SER A 54 8.81 7.40 -11.72
N SER A 55 8.93 6.62 -12.78
CA SER A 55 8.74 7.13 -14.15
C SER A 55 7.26 7.46 -14.43
N ALA A 56 6.99 8.30 -15.42
CA ALA A 56 5.63 8.62 -15.84
C ALA A 56 4.85 7.38 -16.33
N GLU A 57 5.53 6.42 -16.91
CA GLU A 57 4.92 5.15 -17.34
C GLU A 57 4.54 4.29 -16.13
N THR A 58 5.44 4.15 -15.16
CA THR A 58 5.17 3.40 -13.92
C THR A 58 4.06 4.05 -13.12
N LEU A 59 4.00 5.38 -13.06
CA LEU A 59 2.88 6.09 -12.43
C LEU A 59 1.53 5.71 -13.06
N ARG A 60 1.45 5.59 -14.39
CA ARG A 60 0.20 5.12 -15.04
C ARG A 60 -0.16 3.70 -14.65
N ARG A 61 0.82 2.78 -14.58
CA ARG A 61 0.61 1.40 -14.10
C ARG A 61 0.13 1.36 -12.64
N VAL A 62 0.72 2.17 -11.79
CA VAL A 62 0.29 2.33 -10.39
C VAL A 62 -1.16 2.81 -10.32
N HIS A 63 -1.54 3.82 -11.11
CA HIS A 63 -2.92 4.29 -11.14
C HIS A 63 -3.90 3.27 -11.74
N ARG A 64 -3.46 2.42 -12.66
CA ARG A 64 -4.23 1.27 -13.10
C ARG A 64 -4.44 0.28 -11.95
N LEU A 65 -3.38 -0.10 -11.23
CA LEU A 65 -3.52 -1.01 -10.08
C LEU A 65 -4.44 -0.40 -9.00
N ARG A 66 -4.34 0.91 -8.74
CA ARG A 66 -5.27 1.61 -7.83
C ARG A 66 -6.73 1.47 -8.25
N SER A 67 -7.02 1.40 -9.56
CA SER A 67 -8.39 1.20 -10.05
C SER A 67 -8.86 -0.25 -9.97
N GLU A 68 -7.96 -1.20 -9.74
CA GLU A 68 -8.22 -2.65 -9.69
C GLU A 68 -8.28 -3.18 -8.24
N VAL A 69 -7.70 -2.46 -7.26
CA VAL A 69 -7.72 -2.85 -5.84
C VAL A 69 -8.90 -2.25 -5.09
N ALA A 70 -9.39 -2.98 -4.07
CA ALA A 70 -10.50 -2.52 -3.24
C ALA A 70 -10.08 -1.41 -2.25
N ALA A 71 -8.85 -1.46 -1.74
CA ALA A 71 -8.35 -0.51 -0.77
C ALA A 71 -6.88 -0.13 -1.02
N ILE A 72 -6.49 1.06 -0.54
CA ILE A 72 -5.12 1.58 -0.60
C ILE A 72 -4.70 2.14 0.75
N MET A 73 -3.50 1.81 1.22
CA MET A 73 -3.03 2.16 2.56
C MET A 73 -1.71 2.90 2.56
N VAL A 74 -1.60 3.88 3.46
CA VAL A 74 -0.34 4.54 3.81
C VAL A 74 -0.20 4.66 5.33
N GLY A 75 1.04 4.81 5.81
CA GLY A 75 1.31 5.07 7.22
C GLY A 75 1.15 6.55 7.58
N THR A 76 1.03 6.84 8.89
CA THR A 76 0.86 8.19 9.43
C THR A 76 1.93 9.17 8.93
N ARG A 77 3.22 8.77 8.95
CA ARG A 77 4.32 9.65 8.52
C ARG A 77 4.19 10.05 7.05
N THR A 78 3.89 9.11 6.17
CA THR A 78 3.64 9.37 4.73
C THR A 78 2.44 10.29 4.55
N ALA A 79 1.34 10.04 5.28
CA ALA A 79 0.16 10.88 5.24
C ALA A 79 0.45 12.33 5.66
N LEU A 80 1.28 12.53 6.68
CA LEU A 80 1.68 13.86 7.17
C LEU A 80 2.64 14.58 6.23
N LEU A 81 3.65 13.87 5.70
CA LEU A 81 4.69 14.50 4.88
C LEU A 81 4.24 14.78 3.45
N ASP A 82 3.44 13.87 2.86
CA ASP A 82 3.11 13.92 1.43
C ASP A 82 1.67 14.42 1.18
N ASN A 83 0.83 14.42 2.21
CA ASN A 83 -0.60 14.74 2.09
C ASN A 83 -1.23 14.11 0.83
N PRO A 84 -1.13 12.78 0.64
CA PRO A 84 -1.47 12.13 -0.61
C PRO A 84 -2.99 12.03 -0.78
N SER A 85 -3.50 12.22 -2.00
CA SER A 85 -4.92 12.00 -2.29
C SER A 85 -5.29 10.53 -2.42
N LEU A 86 -4.36 9.65 -2.76
CA LEU A 86 -4.53 8.21 -3.02
C LEU A 86 -5.65 7.87 -4.02
N THR A 87 -5.93 8.77 -4.94
CA THR A 87 -6.98 8.64 -5.95
C THR A 87 -6.43 8.14 -7.28
N VAL A 88 -7.31 7.64 -8.14
CA VAL A 88 -7.02 7.33 -9.54
C VAL A 88 -7.10 8.62 -10.35
N ARG A 89 -5.98 9.06 -10.96
CA ARG A 89 -5.90 10.31 -11.76
C ARG A 89 -5.35 10.10 -13.17
N HIS A 90 -4.49 9.10 -13.35
CA HIS A 90 -3.79 8.82 -14.61
C HIS A 90 -4.27 7.53 -15.28
N TRP A 91 -5.43 7.03 -14.89
CA TRP A 91 -6.12 5.86 -15.46
C TRP A 91 -7.62 6.03 -15.35
N ALA A 92 -8.38 5.31 -16.17
CA ALA A 92 -9.83 5.22 -16.04
C ALA A 92 -10.20 4.23 -14.93
N GLY A 93 -11.18 4.56 -14.11
CA GLY A 93 -11.67 3.68 -13.04
C GLY A 93 -12.03 4.42 -11.76
N GLN A 94 -12.53 3.69 -10.78
CA GLN A 94 -12.88 4.23 -9.47
C GLN A 94 -11.66 4.27 -8.54
N SER A 95 -11.65 5.23 -7.63
CA SER A 95 -10.63 5.27 -6.58
C SER A 95 -10.94 4.24 -5.50
N PRO A 96 -9.91 3.54 -4.99
CA PRO A 96 -10.06 2.56 -3.90
C PRO A 96 -10.43 3.23 -2.58
N VAL A 97 -10.96 2.46 -1.63
CA VAL A 97 -11.14 2.90 -0.25
C VAL A 97 -9.76 3.27 0.34
N ARG A 98 -9.65 4.48 0.88
CA ARG A 98 -8.40 4.94 1.50
C ARG A 98 -8.28 4.40 2.92
N VAL A 99 -7.10 3.97 3.31
CA VAL A 99 -6.79 3.41 4.64
C VAL A 99 -5.57 4.13 5.20
N VAL A 100 -5.65 4.60 6.43
CA VAL A 100 -4.53 5.22 7.12
C VAL A 100 -4.49 4.81 8.59
N LEU A 101 -3.27 4.59 9.09
CA LEU A 101 -3.03 4.46 10.54
C LEU A 101 -2.81 5.87 11.11
N ASP A 102 -3.62 6.26 12.08
CA ASP A 102 -3.44 7.53 12.81
C ASP A 102 -3.78 7.36 14.29
N ARG A 103 -2.89 6.67 15.02
CA ARG A 103 -3.10 6.27 16.42
C ARG A 103 -3.64 7.40 17.29
N THR A 104 -3.11 8.60 17.14
CA THR A 104 -3.39 9.75 18.03
C THR A 104 -3.98 10.96 17.30
N LEU A 105 -4.58 10.74 16.13
CA LEU A 105 -5.27 11.76 15.32
C LEU A 105 -4.39 12.97 14.99
N LYS A 106 -3.19 12.69 14.45
CA LYS A 106 -2.22 13.71 14.06
C LYS A 106 -2.49 14.34 12.70
N LEU A 107 -3.33 13.69 11.87
CA LEU A 107 -3.65 14.21 10.54
C LEU A 107 -4.38 15.55 10.65
N PRO A 108 -3.90 16.61 9.98
CA PRO A 108 -4.61 17.89 9.93
C PRO A 108 -6.00 17.73 9.32
N ALA A 109 -6.97 18.50 9.81
CA ALA A 109 -8.34 18.47 9.29
C ALA A 109 -8.44 18.80 7.79
N GLY A 110 -7.48 19.55 7.24
CA GLY A 110 -7.35 19.86 5.81
C GLY A 110 -6.59 18.81 4.99
N SER A 111 -6.24 17.66 5.57
CA SER A 111 -5.60 16.57 4.85
C SER A 111 -6.51 16.04 3.73
N HIS A 112 -5.93 15.74 2.55
CA HIS A 112 -6.65 15.12 1.45
C HIS A 112 -7.30 13.78 1.82
N LEU A 113 -6.71 13.04 2.76
CA LEU A 113 -7.29 11.79 3.26
C LEU A 113 -8.59 12.01 4.06
N LEU A 114 -8.78 13.21 4.58
CA LEU A 114 -9.94 13.58 5.38
C LEU A 114 -10.94 14.48 4.64
N ASP A 115 -10.80 14.68 3.32
CA ASP A 115 -11.62 15.58 2.50
C ASP A 115 -13.06 15.09 2.24
N GLY A 116 -13.36 13.83 2.54
CA GLY A 116 -14.66 13.21 2.31
C GLY A 116 -14.98 12.90 0.84
N MET A 117 -14.05 13.14 -0.10
CA MET A 117 -14.26 12.87 -1.52
C MET A 117 -14.28 11.38 -1.86
N VAL A 118 -13.54 10.57 -1.12
CA VAL A 118 -13.47 9.12 -1.25
C VAL A 118 -13.59 8.52 0.14
N ARG A 119 -14.27 7.38 0.25
CA ARG A 119 -14.36 6.64 1.52
C ARG A 119 -12.97 6.42 2.12
N THR A 120 -12.79 6.83 3.37
CA THR A 120 -11.53 6.73 4.11
C THR A 120 -11.75 6.04 5.45
N LEU A 121 -10.93 5.05 5.74
CA LEU A 121 -10.86 4.37 7.03
C LEU A 121 -9.63 4.88 7.78
N VAL A 122 -9.84 5.48 8.93
CA VAL A 122 -8.79 5.99 9.82
C VAL A 122 -8.72 5.07 11.04
N PHE A 123 -7.69 4.24 11.11
CA PHE A 123 -7.46 3.36 12.25
C PHE A 123 -6.76 4.13 13.37
N THR A 124 -7.39 4.19 14.54
CA THR A 124 -6.95 5.03 15.66
C THR A 124 -7.14 4.34 17.01
N ALA A 125 -6.43 4.81 18.05
CA ALA A 125 -6.66 4.38 19.42
C ALA A 125 -7.78 5.19 20.10
N ALA A 126 -8.16 6.34 19.53
CA ALA A 126 -9.16 7.23 20.09
C ALA A 126 -10.58 6.82 19.69
N GLU A 127 -11.52 7.02 20.58
CA GLU A 127 -12.96 6.95 20.28
C GLU A 127 -13.41 8.28 19.68
N VAL A 128 -13.76 8.25 18.37
CA VAL A 128 -14.15 9.44 17.62
C VAL A 128 -15.35 9.13 16.76
N GLU A 129 -16.28 10.06 16.70
CA GLU A 129 -17.46 9.94 15.84
C GLU A 129 -17.08 10.04 14.37
N SER A 130 -17.56 9.09 13.58
CA SER A 130 -17.37 9.07 12.13
C SER A 130 -18.21 10.15 11.44
N ARG A 131 -17.73 10.61 10.29
CA ARG A 131 -18.44 11.58 9.44
C ARG A 131 -18.61 11.03 8.02
N PRO A 132 -19.44 11.62 7.17
CA PRO A 132 -19.66 11.13 5.81
C PRO A 132 -18.35 10.89 5.06
N ASN A 133 -18.17 9.66 4.56
CA ASN A 133 -16.98 9.17 3.86
C ASN A 133 -15.67 9.15 4.67
N VAL A 134 -15.68 9.45 5.98
CA VAL A 134 -14.51 9.31 6.86
C VAL A 134 -14.91 8.55 8.10
N GLU A 135 -14.57 7.27 8.13
CA GLU A 135 -14.82 6.38 9.26
C GLU A 135 -13.59 6.31 10.17
N TYR A 136 -13.80 6.52 11.47
CA TYR A 136 -12.79 6.29 12.50
C TYR A 136 -13.01 4.90 13.10
N VAL A 137 -12.03 4.03 12.92
CA VAL A 137 -12.08 2.65 13.38
C VAL A 137 -11.14 2.52 14.58
N GLN A 138 -11.72 2.32 15.77
CA GLN A 138 -10.94 2.12 16.96
C GLN A 138 -10.32 0.71 16.97
N ILE A 139 -8.99 0.66 17.17
CA ILE A 139 -8.24 -0.58 17.34
C ILE A 139 -7.26 -0.48 18.51
N ASP A 140 -6.81 -1.62 19.01
CA ASP A 140 -5.82 -1.70 20.08
C ASP A 140 -4.40 -1.66 19.52
N PHE A 141 -3.69 -0.56 19.72
CA PHE A 141 -2.31 -0.39 19.31
C PHE A 141 -1.28 -1.03 20.25
N GLU A 142 -1.69 -1.62 21.36
CA GLU A 142 -0.83 -2.43 22.23
C GLU A 142 -0.78 -3.90 21.76
N GLN A 143 -1.67 -4.27 20.83
CA GLN A 143 -1.70 -5.58 20.16
C GLN A 143 -1.15 -5.46 18.73
N GLU A 144 -1.07 -6.58 18.02
CA GLU A 144 -0.68 -6.60 16.61
C GLU A 144 -1.67 -5.81 15.76
N VAL A 145 -1.23 -4.67 15.23
CA VAL A 145 -2.07 -3.70 14.48
C VAL A 145 -2.50 -4.25 13.13
N LEU A 146 -1.58 -4.85 12.37
CA LEU A 146 -1.87 -5.28 10.99
C LEU A 146 -2.95 -6.38 10.92
N PRO A 147 -2.97 -7.41 11.78
CA PRO A 147 -4.06 -8.38 11.82
C PRO A 147 -5.42 -7.74 12.07
N GLN A 148 -5.53 -6.75 12.98
CA GLN A 148 -6.78 -6.04 13.25
C GLN A 148 -7.26 -5.27 12.04
N VAL A 149 -6.36 -4.55 11.36
CA VAL A 149 -6.66 -3.82 10.11
C VAL A 149 -7.16 -4.78 9.03
N LEU A 150 -6.42 -5.87 8.77
CA LEU A 150 -6.77 -6.83 7.73
C LEU A 150 -8.09 -7.55 8.02
N GLN A 151 -8.36 -7.88 9.29
CA GLN A 151 -9.62 -8.46 9.72
C GLN A 151 -10.79 -7.49 9.47
N TYR A 152 -10.64 -6.23 9.83
CA TYR A 152 -11.66 -5.21 9.57
C TYR A 152 -11.93 -5.06 8.07
N LEU A 153 -10.89 -4.99 7.24
CA LEU A 153 -11.02 -4.91 5.79
C LEU A 153 -11.74 -6.15 5.22
N TYR A 154 -11.46 -7.34 5.75
CA TYR A 154 -12.17 -8.57 5.39
C TYR A 154 -13.68 -8.47 5.71
N GLU A 155 -14.05 -8.01 6.90
CA GLU A 155 -15.43 -7.81 7.33
C GLU A 155 -16.17 -6.77 6.48
N GLN A 156 -15.43 -5.78 5.94
CA GLN A 156 -15.95 -4.79 4.99
C GLN A 156 -16.02 -5.28 3.54
N ASN A 157 -15.73 -6.57 3.27
CA ASN A 157 -15.66 -7.17 1.93
C ASN A 157 -14.65 -6.49 0.98
N LEU A 158 -13.58 -5.91 1.51
CA LEU A 158 -12.48 -5.34 0.75
C LEU A 158 -11.45 -6.45 0.48
N ASN A 159 -11.51 -7.06 -0.70
CA ASN A 159 -10.77 -8.29 -1.03
C ASN A 159 -9.31 -8.07 -1.42
N SER A 160 -8.87 -6.84 -1.60
CA SER A 160 -7.50 -6.50 -1.97
C SER A 160 -7.06 -5.18 -1.35
N LEU A 161 -5.80 -5.10 -0.97
CA LEU A 161 -5.16 -3.94 -0.34
C LEU A 161 -3.84 -3.63 -1.04
N MET A 162 -3.67 -2.40 -1.50
CA MET A 162 -2.38 -1.89 -1.96
C MET A 162 -1.74 -1.02 -0.87
N VAL A 163 -0.53 -1.33 -0.47
CA VAL A 163 0.25 -0.54 0.50
C VAL A 163 1.29 0.26 -0.25
N GLU A 164 1.16 1.59 -0.25
CA GLU A 164 2.00 2.49 -1.05
C GLU A 164 2.98 3.31 -0.22
N GLY A 165 3.31 2.94 0.97
CA GLY A 165 4.33 3.77 1.52
C GLY A 165 4.45 3.93 3.00
N GLY A 166 5.61 4.57 3.27
CA GLY A 166 6.32 4.56 4.51
C GLY A 166 7.12 3.28 4.64
N ALA A 167 8.45 3.36 4.60
CA ALA A 167 9.33 2.18 4.73
C ALA A 167 8.94 1.34 5.96
N GLY A 168 8.69 1.97 7.11
CA GLY A 168 8.30 1.26 8.32
C GLY A 168 6.97 0.49 8.22
N LEU A 169 5.98 1.00 7.45
CA LEU A 169 4.74 0.25 7.23
C LEU A 169 4.99 -0.95 6.31
N LEU A 170 5.77 -0.76 5.24
CA LEU A 170 6.17 -1.85 4.34
C LEU A 170 6.96 -2.93 5.07
N ASP A 171 7.96 -2.54 5.88
CA ASP A 171 8.73 -3.47 6.73
C ASP A 171 7.80 -4.24 7.67
N SER A 172 6.83 -3.58 8.31
CA SER A 172 5.88 -4.26 9.20
C SER A 172 5.06 -5.35 8.49
N PHE A 173 4.64 -5.12 7.23
CA PHE A 173 3.95 -6.14 6.43
C PHE A 173 4.88 -7.28 6.03
N LEU A 174 6.12 -6.97 5.65
CA LEU A 174 7.14 -7.97 5.26
C LEU A 174 7.53 -8.85 6.45
N ASP A 175 7.83 -8.24 7.60
CA ASP A 175 8.25 -8.93 8.83
C ASP A 175 7.13 -9.83 9.39
N ALA A 176 5.88 -9.36 9.34
CA ALA A 176 4.73 -10.13 9.77
C ALA A 176 4.32 -11.23 8.77
N GLY A 177 4.89 -11.26 7.57
CA GLY A 177 4.46 -12.18 6.51
C GLY A 177 3.01 -11.95 6.05
N LEU A 178 2.49 -10.74 6.17
CA LEU A 178 1.11 -10.36 5.84
C LEU A 178 1.00 -9.69 4.46
N TRP A 179 1.74 -10.18 3.50
CA TRP A 179 1.73 -9.71 2.11
C TRP A 179 1.65 -10.89 1.15
N ASP A 180 1.32 -10.65 -0.10
CA ASP A 180 1.20 -11.70 -1.14
C ASP A 180 2.09 -11.37 -2.35
N GLU A 181 2.16 -10.10 -2.75
CA GLU A 181 2.93 -9.65 -3.90
C GLU A 181 3.60 -8.29 -3.61
N ALA A 182 4.84 -8.10 -4.09
CA ALA A 182 5.52 -6.82 -3.99
C ALA A 182 6.00 -6.34 -5.37
N TRP A 183 5.76 -5.05 -5.66
CA TRP A 183 6.15 -4.36 -6.87
C TRP A 183 7.18 -3.30 -6.54
N VAL A 184 8.42 -3.53 -6.97
CA VAL A 184 9.57 -2.67 -6.68
C VAL A 184 10.04 -2.01 -7.96
N GLU A 185 10.09 -0.69 -7.97
CA GLU A 185 10.70 0.08 -9.05
C GLU A 185 12.04 0.63 -8.58
N THR A 186 13.13 0.28 -9.26
CA THR A 186 14.44 0.86 -9.02
C THR A 186 14.76 1.87 -10.11
N ALA A 187 14.83 3.15 -9.71
CA ALA A 187 15.23 4.25 -10.58
C ALA A 187 16.76 4.29 -10.78
N PRO A 188 17.28 4.82 -11.89
CA PRO A 188 18.72 4.98 -12.08
C PRO A 188 19.36 6.06 -11.21
N ALA A 189 18.55 6.85 -10.50
CA ALA A 189 19.02 7.89 -9.59
C ALA A 189 19.77 7.32 -8.38
N VAL A 190 20.75 8.05 -7.88
CA VAL A 190 21.50 7.74 -6.67
C VAL A 190 21.27 8.87 -5.65
N LEU A 191 20.85 8.53 -4.43
CA LEU A 191 20.55 9.49 -3.37
C LEU A 191 21.70 9.65 -2.35
N GLY A 192 22.56 8.64 -2.21
CA GLY A 192 23.70 8.63 -1.26
C GLY A 192 23.30 8.39 0.18
N ALA A 193 22.17 8.94 0.61
CA ALA A 193 21.60 8.76 1.95
C ALA A 193 20.10 9.03 1.95
N GLY A 194 19.37 8.51 2.95
CA GLY A 194 17.93 8.76 3.02
C GLY A 194 17.16 7.73 3.83
N VAL A 195 15.92 7.50 3.44
CA VAL A 195 15.02 6.46 3.96
C VAL A 195 15.31 5.18 3.20
N LYS A 196 15.90 4.20 3.87
CA LYS A 196 16.27 2.93 3.23
C LYS A 196 15.03 2.17 2.78
N ALA A 197 15.11 1.60 1.59
CA ALA A 197 14.06 0.72 1.07
C ALA A 197 14.06 -0.64 1.79
N PRO A 198 12.87 -1.27 1.97
CA PRO A 198 12.77 -2.62 2.51
C PRO A 198 13.45 -3.67 1.62
N ALA A 199 13.91 -4.75 2.24
CA ALA A 199 14.37 -5.94 1.53
C ALA A 199 13.23 -6.95 1.41
N VAL A 200 12.92 -7.43 0.20
CA VAL A 200 11.82 -8.38 -0.01
C VAL A 200 12.25 -9.81 0.34
N PRO A 201 11.68 -10.46 1.36
CA PRO A 201 11.97 -11.86 1.70
C PRO A 201 11.11 -12.83 0.86
N GLY A 202 11.17 -12.70 -0.48
CA GLY A 202 10.28 -13.40 -1.40
C GLY A 202 10.99 -14.13 -2.53
N VAL A 203 10.20 -14.58 -3.51
CA VAL A 203 10.67 -15.14 -4.78
C VAL A 203 10.46 -14.09 -5.86
N LEU A 204 11.52 -13.76 -6.57
CA LEU A 204 11.43 -12.89 -7.77
C LEU A 204 10.71 -13.66 -8.88
N THR A 205 9.57 -13.15 -9.32
CA THR A 205 8.72 -13.80 -10.34
C THR A 205 8.68 -13.07 -11.66
N GLY A 206 9.12 -11.82 -11.68
CA GLY A 206 9.18 -11.03 -12.90
C GLY A 206 10.19 -9.90 -12.79
N THR A 207 10.84 -9.60 -13.92
CA THR A 207 11.77 -8.48 -14.07
C THR A 207 11.55 -7.82 -15.42
N GLU A 208 11.44 -6.52 -15.44
CA GLU A 208 11.26 -5.72 -16.64
C GLU A 208 12.13 -4.46 -16.58
N GLN A 209 12.85 -4.14 -17.66
CA GLN A 209 13.56 -2.86 -17.79
C GLN A 209 12.81 -1.92 -18.72
N ARG A 210 12.53 -0.70 -18.24
CA ARG A 210 11.89 0.35 -19.03
C ARG A 210 12.47 1.73 -18.72
N HIS A 211 12.91 2.42 -19.77
CA HIS A 211 13.42 3.80 -19.67
C HIS A 211 14.50 3.97 -18.59
N GLY A 212 15.37 2.97 -18.42
CA GLY A 212 16.41 2.97 -17.39
C GLY A 212 15.95 2.56 -15.98
N HIS A 213 14.65 2.32 -15.77
CA HIS A 213 14.12 1.80 -14.52
C HIS A 213 14.04 0.27 -14.57
N LEU A 214 14.35 -0.36 -13.45
CA LEU A 214 14.15 -1.79 -13.22
C LEU A 214 12.85 -1.98 -12.45
N LEU A 215 11.94 -2.78 -13.00
CA LEU A 215 10.67 -3.15 -12.36
C LEU A 215 10.74 -4.62 -11.97
N GLU A 216 10.54 -4.92 -10.70
CA GLU A 216 10.58 -6.27 -10.15
C GLU A 216 9.24 -6.62 -9.51
N THR A 217 8.79 -7.84 -9.78
CA THR A 217 7.62 -8.43 -9.14
C THR A 217 8.06 -9.60 -8.28
N TRP A 218 7.70 -9.56 -7.02
CA TRP A 218 8.05 -10.56 -6.02
C TRP A 218 6.78 -11.21 -5.46
N LYS A 219 6.84 -12.49 -5.12
CA LYS A 219 5.78 -13.19 -4.39
C LYS A 219 6.31 -13.74 -3.07
N GLN A 220 5.44 -13.76 -2.07
CA GLN A 220 5.75 -14.41 -0.82
C GLN A 220 6.04 -15.90 -1.05
N LYS A 221 7.02 -16.44 -0.31
CA LYS A 221 7.23 -17.89 -0.27
C LYS A 221 6.05 -18.54 0.44
N VAL A 222 5.39 -19.45 -0.23
CA VAL A 222 4.30 -20.27 0.33
C VAL A 222 4.89 -21.37 1.18
#